data_a416fa842ccb4410370bb4a3991d5526
#
_entry.id   a416fa842ccb4410370bb4a3991d5526
#
_cell.length_a   1.000
_cell.length_b   1.000
_cell.length_c   1.000
_cell.angle_alpha   90.00
_cell.angle_beta   90.00
_cell.angle_gamma   90.00
#
_symmetry.space_group_name_H-M   'P 1'
#
loop_
_entity.id
_entity.type
_entity.pdbx_description
1 polymer ?
#
loop_
_entity_poly.entity_id
_entity_poly.type
_entity_poly.pdbx_seq_one_letter_code
_entity_poly.pdbx_strand_id
1 'polypeptide(L)'
;MKKTMIALLATLLLVACGQSYEETKRITRQQRREAARKDSAALKIAVLPTLDCLPLFVAQQEQLLDTLNGGVRLKMYQAQMDCDTALERHRVEGMVTDLVRAMRLNDKGTKIRYMAVTGAYWQLIANRLSRIRQIKQLNDKMIGMTRFSATDLLSKRVADSVKLNEEHLFKIQLNSLNVRMQMLQNNEIDAVWLTEPQATMARLYKHPVIFDSRSTGLQLGVIAFREQEMRRQARGHQLQLLVEAYNKACDLINEKGVKHYKKLIMDRCQVRAAVVDSLPSDLRFEHARGPRQQDMEEVRGKKDEVRSMK
;
A
#
# COMPACT_ATOMS: atom_id res chain seq x y z
N MET A 1 -45.73 -56.08 5.94
CA MET A 1 -44.83 -55.38 5.01
C MET A 1 -44.74 -53.84 5.20
N LYS A 2 -45.86 -53.10 5.32
CA LYS A 2 -45.80 -51.60 5.48
C LYS A 2 -45.19 -51.18 6.83
N LYS A 3 -45.40 -51.90 7.93
CA LYS A 3 -44.86 -51.58 9.27
C LYS A 3 -43.35 -51.82 9.38
N THR A 4 -42.84 -52.85 8.68
CA THR A 4 -41.39 -53.17 8.64
C THR A 4 -40.61 -52.16 7.76
N MET A 5 -41.24 -51.63 6.70
CA MET A 5 -40.66 -50.66 5.85
C MET A 5 -40.57 -49.27 6.51
N ILE A 6 -41.55 -48.91 7.35
CA ILE A 6 -41.55 -47.68 8.15
C ILE A 6 -40.48 -47.72 9.25
N ALA A 7 -40.30 -48.88 9.90
CA ALA A 7 -39.24 -49.06 10.88
C ALA A 7 -37.85 -48.98 10.27
N LEU A 8 -37.66 -49.52 9.05
CA LEU A 8 -36.39 -49.44 8.33
C LEU A 8 -36.07 -48.00 7.85
N LEU A 9 -37.11 -47.23 7.46
CA LEU A 9 -36.95 -45.81 7.09
C LEU A 9 -36.65 -44.94 8.31
N ALA A 10 -37.24 -45.25 9.48
CA ALA A 10 -36.97 -44.52 10.73
C ALA A 10 -35.55 -44.79 11.27
N THR A 11 -35.02 -46.01 11.10
CA THR A 11 -33.62 -46.31 11.46
C THR A 11 -32.61 -45.67 10.52
N LEU A 12 -32.91 -45.49 9.21
CA LEU A 12 -32.06 -44.76 8.29
C LEU A 12 -32.00 -43.28 8.59
N LEU A 13 -33.06 -42.67 9.14
CA LEU A 13 -33.06 -41.25 9.56
C LEU A 13 -32.26 -40.99 10.85
N LEU A 14 -32.05 -42.02 11.68
CA LEU A 14 -31.25 -41.90 12.90
C LEU A 14 -29.74 -42.00 12.65
N VAL A 15 -29.30 -42.55 11.52
CA VAL A 15 -27.89 -42.62 11.13
C VAL A 15 -27.41 -41.33 10.45
N ALA A 16 -28.32 -40.44 10.06
CA ALA A 16 -28.00 -39.07 9.60
C ALA A 16 -27.70 -38.10 10.76
N CYS A 17 -27.25 -38.62 11.89
CA CYS A 17 -26.82 -37.82 13.02
C CYS A 17 -25.51 -37.15 12.65
N GLY A 18 -25.58 -35.87 12.31
CA GLY A 18 -24.41 -35.00 12.13
C GLY A 18 -23.45 -35.15 13.31
N GLN A 19 -22.20 -34.88 13.08
CA GLN A 19 -21.15 -34.92 14.09
C GLN A 19 -21.64 -34.30 15.39
N SER A 20 -21.37 -35.00 16.54
CA SER A 20 -21.73 -34.48 17.86
C SER A 20 -21.29 -33.04 18.04
N TYR A 21 -22.07 -32.20 18.71
CA TYR A 21 -21.72 -30.82 19.03
C TYR A 21 -20.28 -30.67 19.56
N GLU A 22 -19.89 -31.59 20.45
CA GLU A 22 -18.51 -31.60 20.99
C GLU A 22 -17.45 -31.96 19.94
N GLU A 23 -17.78 -32.83 19.01
CA GLU A 23 -16.89 -33.21 17.91
C GLU A 23 -16.73 -32.03 16.91
N THR A 24 -17.82 -31.38 16.54
CA THR A 24 -17.82 -30.17 15.70
C THR A 24 -17.03 -29.07 16.38
N LYS A 25 -17.21 -28.87 17.68
CA LYS A 25 -16.47 -27.88 18.47
C LYS A 25 -14.96 -28.19 18.53
N ARG A 26 -14.61 -29.47 18.68
CA ARG A 26 -13.20 -29.93 18.68
C ARG A 26 -12.55 -29.70 17.32
N ILE A 27 -13.21 -30.08 16.22
CA ILE A 27 -12.74 -29.88 14.86
C ILE A 27 -12.55 -28.37 14.57
N THR A 28 -13.53 -27.53 14.91
CA THR A 28 -13.46 -26.09 14.74
C THR A 28 -12.30 -25.48 15.54
N ARG A 29 -12.09 -25.95 16.78
CA ARG A 29 -10.96 -25.49 17.61
C ARG A 29 -9.62 -25.92 17.03
N GLN A 30 -9.52 -27.14 16.51
CA GLN A 30 -8.30 -27.62 15.85
C GLN A 30 -8.02 -26.82 14.56
N GLN A 31 -9.04 -26.64 13.71
CA GLN A 31 -8.91 -25.84 12.48
C GLN A 31 -8.48 -24.38 12.78
N ARG A 32 -9.06 -23.77 13.82
CA ARG A 32 -8.64 -22.43 14.28
C ARG A 32 -7.18 -22.40 14.75
N ARG A 33 -6.73 -23.42 15.48
CA ARG A 33 -5.34 -23.53 15.94
C ARG A 33 -4.37 -23.70 14.76
N GLU A 34 -4.72 -24.54 13.79
CA GLU A 34 -3.91 -24.74 12.58
C GLU A 34 -3.86 -23.48 11.72
N ALA A 35 -5.00 -22.82 11.53
CA ALA A 35 -5.07 -21.54 10.83
C ALA A 35 -4.23 -20.46 11.52
N ALA A 36 -4.29 -20.35 12.85
CA ALA A 36 -3.47 -19.43 13.63
C ALA A 36 -1.98 -19.76 13.53
N ARG A 37 -1.60 -21.05 13.56
CA ARG A 37 -0.21 -21.49 13.38
C ARG A 37 0.31 -21.14 11.98
N LYS A 38 -0.49 -21.40 10.93
CA LYS A 38 -0.14 -21.02 9.55
C LYS A 38 -0.04 -19.50 9.40
N ASP A 39 -0.95 -18.73 10.02
CA ASP A 39 -0.89 -17.27 10.00
C ASP A 39 0.34 -16.73 10.74
N SER A 40 0.74 -17.34 11.87
CA SER A 40 1.94 -16.92 12.60
C SER A 40 3.24 -17.28 11.85
N ALA A 41 3.24 -18.34 11.06
CA ALA A 41 4.38 -18.75 10.25
C ALA A 41 4.55 -17.91 8.97
N ALA A 42 3.48 -17.28 8.46
CA ALA A 42 3.53 -16.49 7.24
C ALA A 42 4.34 -15.20 7.39
N LEU A 43 5.06 -14.82 6.32
CA LEU A 43 5.65 -13.49 6.18
C LEU A 43 4.54 -12.52 5.78
N LYS A 44 4.24 -11.53 6.64
CA LYS A 44 3.14 -10.58 6.43
C LYS A 44 3.67 -9.24 5.95
N ILE A 45 3.01 -8.69 4.93
CA ILE A 45 3.37 -7.40 4.34
C ILE A 45 2.14 -6.51 4.36
N ALA A 46 2.27 -5.32 4.95
CA ALA A 46 1.27 -4.26 4.87
C ALA A 46 1.30 -3.62 3.47
N VAL A 47 0.15 -3.54 2.84
CA VAL A 47 -0.04 -2.96 1.51
C VAL A 47 -1.18 -1.95 1.51
N LEU A 48 -1.14 -1.01 0.57
CA LEU A 48 -2.11 0.07 0.39
C LEU A 48 -2.91 -0.13 -0.90
N PRO A 49 -4.08 0.52 -1.06
CA PRO A 49 -4.86 0.50 -2.28
C PRO A 49 -4.27 1.42 -3.36
N THR A 50 -3.00 1.17 -3.74
CA THR A 50 -2.22 1.99 -4.66
C THR A 50 -1.52 1.14 -5.72
N LEU A 51 -1.19 1.72 -6.87
CA LEU A 51 -0.61 0.95 -7.99
C LEU A 51 0.83 0.50 -7.75
N ASP A 52 1.56 1.13 -6.86
CA ASP A 52 2.90 0.65 -6.48
C ASP A 52 2.86 -0.69 -5.72
N CYS A 53 1.68 -1.07 -5.19
CA CYS A 53 1.42 -2.41 -4.65
C CYS A 53 0.99 -3.44 -5.71
N LEU A 54 0.76 -3.03 -6.98
CA LEU A 54 0.24 -3.93 -8.01
C LEU A 54 1.09 -5.19 -8.23
N PRO A 55 2.43 -5.15 -8.24
CA PRO A 55 3.22 -6.37 -8.38
C PRO A 55 2.95 -7.40 -7.28
N LEU A 56 2.73 -6.95 -6.04
CA LEU A 56 2.38 -7.83 -4.94
C LEU A 56 0.97 -8.42 -5.11
N PHE A 57 0.02 -7.63 -5.59
CA PHE A 57 -1.34 -8.11 -5.86
C PHE A 57 -1.37 -9.12 -7.00
N VAL A 58 -0.61 -8.87 -8.06
CA VAL A 58 -0.46 -9.80 -9.20
C VAL A 58 0.24 -11.07 -8.73
N ALA A 59 1.32 -10.98 -7.97
CA ALA A 59 2.00 -12.15 -7.41
C ALA A 59 1.04 -13.03 -6.59
N GLN A 60 0.13 -12.41 -5.83
CA GLN A 60 -0.89 -13.14 -5.07
C GLN A 60 -1.95 -13.77 -5.99
N GLN A 61 -2.46 -13.04 -7.00
CA GLN A 61 -3.47 -13.53 -7.94
C GLN A 61 -2.94 -14.68 -8.80
N GLU A 62 -1.71 -14.57 -9.29
CA GLU A 62 -1.03 -15.58 -10.11
C GLU A 62 -0.46 -16.74 -9.26
N GLN A 63 -0.80 -16.80 -7.97
CA GLN A 63 -0.37 -17.85 -7.03
C GLN A 63 1.17 -18.02 -6.94
N LEU A 64 1.91 -16.93 -7.18
CA LEU A 64 3.37 -16.91 -7.07
C LEU A 64 3.86 -16.90 -5.62
N LEU A 65 2.96 -16.60 -4.67
CA LEU A 65 3.23 -16.62 -3.24
C LEU A 65 2.69 -17.92 -2.64
N ASP A 66 3.50 -18.62 -1.85
CA ASP A 66 3.04 -19.80 -1.12
C ASP A 66 2.17 -19.37 0.08
N THR A 67 0.89 -19.13 -0.18
CA THR A 67 -0.06 -18.68 0.84
C THR A 67 -0.63 -19.83 1.67
N LEU A 68 -0.56 -21.08 1.17
CA LEU A 68 -1.17 -22.25 1.81
C LEU A 68 -0.28 -22.87 2.89
N ASN A 69 1.04 -22.84 2.71
CA ASN A 69 2.02 -23.46 3.62
C ASN A 69 2.77 -22.45 4.49
N GLY A 70 2.11 -21.33 4.85
CA GLY A 70 2.72 -20.30 5.68
C GLY A 70 3.69 -19.38 4.93
N GLY A 71 3.57 -19.26 3.58
CA GLY A 71 4.39 -18.40 2.75
C GLY A 71 4.21 -16.90 3.01
N VAL A 72 3.88 -16.12 1.99
CA VAL A 72 3.72 -14.66 2.11
C VAL A 72 2.24 -14.27 2.12
N ARG A 73 1.85 -13.35 3.02
CA ARG A 73 0.48 -12.82 3.11
C ARG A 73 0.44 -11.31 3.05
N LEU A 74 -0.43 -10.79 2.21
CA LEU A 74 -0.68 -9.35 2.11
C LEU A 74 -1.77 -8.94 3.12
N LYS A 75 -1.48 -7.91 3.92
CA LYS A 75 -2.42 -7.28 4.86
C LYS A 75 -2.76 -5.89 4.35
N MET A 76 -4.00 -5.72 3.88
CA MET A 76 -4.48 -4.44 3.34
C MET A 76 -4.76 -3.44 4.44
N TYR A 77 -4.24 -2.22 4.29
CA TYR A 77 -4.53 -1.05 5.13
C TYR A 77 -5.03 0.11 4.27
N GLN A 78 -5.75 1.04 4.88
CA GLN A 78 -6.31 2.21 4.18
C GLN A 78 -5.47 3.47 4.33
N ALA A 79 -4.57 3.49 5.29
CA ALA A 79 -3.70 4.62 5.57
C ALA A 79 -2.27 4.19 5.86
N GLN A 80 -1.31 5.01 5.43
CA GLN A 80 0.12 4.74 5.62
C GLN A 80 0.49 4.62 7.12
N MET A 81 -0.12 5.43 7.98
CA MET A 81 0.15 5.36 9.43
C MET A 81 -0.27 4.04 10.05
N ASP A 82 -1.28 3.37 9.50
CA ASP A 82 -1.71 2.05 9.98
C ASP A 82 -0.67 0.99 9.61
N CYS A 83 -0.03 1.12 8.44
CA CYS A 83 1.10 0.26 8.05
C CYS A 83 2.28 0.42 9.01
N ASP A 84 2.65 1.66 9.34
CA ASP A 84 3.73 1.95 10.29
C ASP A 84 3.43 1.34 11.66
N THR A 85 2.22 1.58 12.18
CA THR A 85 1.76 1.03 13.46
C THR A 85 1.75 -0.50 13.45
N ALA A 86 1.35 -1.12 12.34
CA ALA A 86 1.35 -2.56 12.20
C ALA A 86 2.78 -3.12 12.22
N LEU A 87 3.73 -2.43 11.58
CA LEU A 87 5.15 -2.79 11.58
C LEU A 87 5.77 -2.64 12.97
N GLU A 88 5.56 -1.49 13.63
CA GLU A 88 6.09 -1.20 14.98
C GLU A 88 5.53 -2.18 16.02
N ARG A 89 4.24 -2.56 15.90
CA ARG A 89 3.58 -3.52 16.80
C ARG A 89 3.78 -4.99 16.40
N HIS A 90 4.69 -5.30 15.49
CA HIS A 90 4.99 -6.66 15.03
C HIS A 90 3.79 -7.44 14.47
N ARG A 91 2.78 -6.73 13.91
CA ARG A 91 1.64 -7.37 13.24
C ARG A 91 1.94 -7.77 11.81
N VAL A 92 2.94 -7.12 11.21
CA VAL A 92 3.53 -7.43 9.91
C VAL A 92 5.05 -7.35 10.00
N GLU A 93 5.75 -8.05 9.12
CA GLU A 93 7.21 -8.05 9.03
C GLU A 93 7.74 -6.99 8.09
N GLY A 94 6.94 -6.65 7.07
CA GLY A 94 7.27 -5.65 6.06
C GLY A 94 6.07 -4.79 5.68
N MET A 95 6.34 -3.73 4.90
CA MET A 95 5.31 -2.83 4.40
C MET A 95 5.75 -2.16 3.09
N VAL A 96 4.77 -1.81 2.27
CA VAL A 96 4.95 -0.84 1.19
C VAL A 96 4.79 0.55 1.80
N THR A 97 5.78 1.41 1.58
CA THR A 97 5.87 2.73 2.23
C THR A 97 6.69 3.69 1.36
N ASP A 98 7.01 4.85 1.91
CA ASP A 98 7.96 5.77 1.31
C ASP A 98 9.29 5.86 2.12
N LEU A 99 10.34 6.31 1.44
CA LEU A 99 11.68 6.37 1.97
C LEU A 99 11.79 7.29 3.19
N VAL A 100 11.03 8.40 3.21
CA VAL A 100 11.00 9.36 4.34
C VAL A 100 10.49 8.67 5.60
N ARG A 101 9.40 7.92 5.48
CA ARG A 101 8.80 7.18 6.61
C ARG A 101 9.68 6.02 7.07
N ALA A 102 10.21 5.25 6.13
CA ALA A 102 11.11 4.14 6.44
C ALA A 102 12.36 4.61 7.20
N MET A 103 12.97 5.72 6.76
CA MET A 103 14.12 6.33 7.45
C MET A 103 13.72 6.89 8.81
N ARG A 104 12.53 7.49 8.94
CA ARG A 104 12.02 7.95 10.24
C ARG A 104 11.84 6.81 11.24
N LEU A 105 11.31 5.66 10.81
CA LEU A 105 11.20 4.47 11.67
C LEU A 105 12.57 3.97 12.12
N ASN A 106 13.54 3.98 11.19
CA ASN A 106 14.92 3.62 11.53
C ASN A 106 15.52 4.55 12.58
N ASP A 107 15.30 5.87 12.48
CA ASP A 107 15.76 6.85 13.47
C ASP A 107 15.08 6.69 14.83
N LYS A 108 13.86 6.15 14.86
CA LYS A 108 13.13 5.81 16.10
C LYS A 108 13.55 4.46 16.72
N GLY A 109 14.52 3.78 16.12
CA GLY A 109 15.06 2.51 16.62
C GLY A 109 14.48 1.25 15.97
N THR A 110 13.50 1.37 15.06
CA THR A 110 13.02 0.24 14.26
C THR A 110 13.95 0.05 13.07
N LYS A 111 15.00 -0.77 13.21
CA LYS A 111 15.94 -1.02 12.11
C LYS A 111 15.24 -1.57 10.87
N ILE A 112 15.39 -0.85 9.76
CA ILE A 112 14.73 -1.11 8.49
C ILE A 112 15.75 -1.59 7.44
N ARG A 113 15.35 -2.60 6.68
CA ARG A 113 16.04 -3.06 5.48
C ARG A 113 15.11 -2.95 4.28
N TYR A 114 15.61 -2.40 3.19
CA TYR A 114 14.85 -2.26 1.94
C TYR A 114 14.94 -3.53 1.10
N MET A 115 13.81 -3.95 0.54
CA MET A 115 13.71 -5.04 -0.44
C MET A 115 13.69 -4.49 -1.87
N ALA A 116 12.84 -3.49 -2.11
CA ALA A 116 12.64 -2.94 -3.43
C ALA A 116 12.32 -1.44 -3.37
N VAL A 117 12.71 -0.72 -4.41
CA VAL A 117 12.12 0.56 -4.81
C VAL A 117 10.85 0.25 -5.60
N THR A 118 9.78 0.99 -5.37
CA THR A 118 8.55 0.90 -6.16
C THR A 118 8.47 2.06 -7.17
N GLY A 119 7.64 1.88 -8.19
CA GLY A 119 7.35 2.94 -9.18
C GLY A 119 6.40 4.02 -8.65
N ALA A 120 6.24 4.18 -7.33
CA ALA A 120 5.35 5.17 -6.74
C ALA A 120 5.79 6.59 -7.10
N TYR A 121 4.83 7.40 -7.54
CA TYR A 121 4.98 8.82 -7.72
C TYR A 121 3.75 9.55 -7.19
N TRP A 122 3.90 10.82 -6.90
CA TRP A 122 2.83 11.65 -6.33
C TRP A 122 2.58 12.85 -7.21
N GLN A 123 1.31 13.18 -7.37
CA GLN A 123 0.87 14.39 -8.05
C GLN A 123 0.19 15.32 -7.05
N LEU A 124 0.56 16.58 -7.05
CA LEU A 124 -0.16 17.63 -6.36
C LEU A 124 -1.28 18.10 -7.28
N ILE A 125 -2.51 17.84 -6.85
CA ILE A 125 -3.71 18.06 -7.64
C ILE A 125 -4.56 19.11 -6.94
N ALA A 126 -4.81 20.21 -7.64
CA ALA A 126 -5.62 21.30 -7.11
C ALA A 126 -7.11 21.06 -7.34
N ASN A 127 -7.93 21.63 -6.48
CA ASN A 127 -9.36 21.65 -6.69
C ASN A 127 -9.70 22.45 -7.95
N ARG A 128 -10.56 21.91 -8.80
CA ARG A 128 -10.96 22.57 -10.06
C ARG A 128 -11.65 23.91 -9.84
N LEU A 129 -12.33 24.09 -8.70
CA LEU A 129 -13.04 25.34 -8.37
C LEU A 129 -12.12 26.37 -7.72
N SER A 130 -10.98 25.98 -7.12
CA SER A 130 -10.01 26.88 -6.51
C SER A 130 -9.28 27.77 -7.53
N ARG A 131 -9.38 27.43 -8.83
CA ARG A 131 -8.69 28.12 -9.95
C ARG A 131 -7.16 28.13 -9.83
N ILE A 132 -6.57 27.29 -8.97
CA ILE A 132 -5.13 27.11 -8.84
C ILE A 132 -4.61 26.36 -10.07
N ARG A 133 -3.61 26.93 -10.75
CA ARG A 133 -2.96 26.36 -11.95
C ARG A 133 -1.44 26.31 -11.81
N GLN A 134 -0.90 27.06 -10.86
CA GLN A 134 0.55 27.20 -10.63
C GLN A 134 0.84 27.12 -9.14
N ILE A 135 2.05 26.65 -8.82
CA ILE A 135 2.51 26.44 -7.44
C ILE A 135 2.47 27.75 -6.64
N LYS A 136 2.83 28.89 -7.23
CA LYS A 136 2.80 30.20 -6.56
C LYS A 136 1.42 30.60 -6.00
N GLN A 137 0.35 30.02 -6.55
CA GLN A 137 -1.04 30.29 -6.10
C GLN A 137 -1.43 29.48 -4.85
N LEU A 138 -0.50 28.68 -4.30
CA LEU A 138 -0.72 27.89 -3.08
C LEU A 138 -0.55 28.72 -1.79
N ASN A 139 -0.19 30.00 -1.90
CA ASN A 139 -0.11 30.89 -0.73
C ASN A 139 -1.46 30.95 -0.03
N ASP A 140 -1.46 30.76 1.28
CA ASP A 140 -2.65 30.70 2.16
C ASP A 140 -3.69 29.65 1.71
N LYS A 141 -3.21 28.49 1.19
CA LYS A 141 -4.04 27.40 0.74
C LYS A 141 -3.83 26.12 1.56
N MET A 142 -4.91 25.35 1.68
CA MET A 142 -4.91 24.06 2.35
C MET A 142 -4.43 22.94 1.43
N ILE A 143 -3.40 22.20 1.85
CA ILE A 143 -2.88 21.05 1.12
C ILE A 143 -3.00 19.78 1.94
N GLY A 144 -3.78 18.81 1.43
CA GLY A 144 -3.92 17.49 2.03
C GLY A 144 -2.69 16.61 1.77
N MET A 145 -2.03 16.19 2.84
CA MET A 145 -0.82 15.37 2.78
C MET A 145 -0.69 14.46 4.01
N THR A 146 0.34 13.65 4.10
CA THR A 146 0.71 12.91 5.31
C THR A 146 2.00 13.49 5.89
N ARG A 147 1.99 13.90 7.14
CA ARG A 147 3.20 14.40 7.82
C ARG A 147 4.29 13.32 7.87
N PHE A 148 5.54 13.77 7.77
CA PHE A 148 6.72 12.91 7.82
C PHE A 148 6.71 11.79 6.77
N SER A 149 6.27 12.11 5.57
CA SER A 149 6.21 11.21 4.41
C SER A 149 6.79 11.87 3.17
N ALA A 150 6.84 11.13 2.07
CA ALA A 150 7.20 11.68 0.76
C ALA A 150 6.36 12.93 0.42
N THR A 151 5.07 12.95 0.77
CA THR A 151 4.20 14.09 0.47
C THR A 151 4.51 15.33 1.31
N ASP A 152 5.06 15.18 2.51
CA ASP A 152 5.55 16.30 3.32
C ASP A 152 6.86 16.86 2.75
N LEU A 153 7.80 15.99 2.41
CA LEU A 153 9.06 16.36 1.74
C LEU A 153 8.78 17.09 0.42
N LEU A 154 7.88 16.56 -0.39
CA LEU A 154 7.52 17.16 -1.68
C LEU A 154 6.79 18.49 -1.50
N SER A 155 5.94 18.66 -0.47
CA SER A 155 5.31 19.94 -0.14
C SER A 155 6.35 21.01 0.17
N LYS A 156 7.38 20.69 0.97
CA LYS A 156 8.49 21.60 1.25
C LYS A 156 9.23 21.97 -0.02
N ARG A 157 9.63 21.00 -0.83
CA ARG A 157 10.32 21.25 -2.11
C ARG A 157 9.54 22.13 -3.07
N VAL A 158 8.24 21.89 -3.16
CA VAL A 158 7.34 22.69 -4.00
C VAL A 158 7.29 24.13 -3.52
N ALA A 159 7.17 24.37 -2.20
CA ALA A 159 7.21 25.71 -1.62
C ALA A 159 8.56 26.40 -1.88
N ASP A 160 9.68 25.71 -1.59
CA ASP A 160 11.05 26.21 -1.78
C ASP A 160 11.30 26.61 -3.24
N SER A 161 10.81 25.83 -4.22
CA SER A 161 11.02 26.06 -5.65
C SER A 161 10.47 27.41 -6.15
N VAL A 162 9.49 27.96 -5.45
CA VAL A 162 8.86 29.26 -5.79
C VAL A 162 9.06 30.30 -4.69
N LYS A 163 9.93 30.03 -3.71
CA LYS A 163 10.20 30.88 -2.55
C LYS A 163 8.95 31.23 -1.75
N LEU A 164 8.03 30.27 -1.64
CA LEU A 164 6.83 30.41 -0.81
C LEU A 164 7.22 30.09 0.64
N ASN A 165 6.86 30.99 1.58
CA ASN A 165 7.05 30.70 3.01
C ASN A 165 6.15 29.52 3.43
N GLU A 166 6.75 28.50 4.07
CA GLU A 166 6.02 27.32 4.54
C GLU A 166 4.88 27.66 5.52
N GLU A 167 4.97 28.76 6.26
CA GLU A 167 3.91 29.24 7.17
C GLU A 167 2.63 29.62 6.42
N HIS A 168 2.73 30.00 5.16
CA HIS A 168 1.60 30.31 4.28
C HIS A 168 1.10 29.08 3.50
N LEU A 169 1.60 27.88 3.82
CA LEU A 169 1.13 26.64 3.24
C LEU A 169 0.47 25.79 4.32
N PHE A 170 -0.87 25.79 4.37
CA PHE A 170 -1.59 25.06 5.40
C PHE A 170 -1.60 23.55 5.11
N LYS A 171 -0.62 22.85 5.70
CA LYS A 171 -0.46 21.40 5.54
C LYS A 171 -1.45 20.63 6.43
N ILE A 172 -2.51 20.12 5.83
CA ILE A 172 -3.57 19.36 6.51
C ILE A 172 -3.21 17.87 6.49
N GLN A 173 -3.10 17.27 7.67
CA GLN A 173 -2.80 15.84 7.79
C GLN A 173 -4.01 14.98 7.44
N LEU A 174 -3.97 14.35 6.28
CA LEU A 174 -4.97 13.41 5.78
C LEU A 174 -4.27 12.12 5.37
N ASN A 175 -4.38 11.08 6.19
CA ASN A 175 -3.62 9.85 6.00
C ASN A 175 -4.21 8.92 4.93
N SER A 176 -5.52 8.93 4.75
CA SER A 176 -6.22 8.12 3.75
C SER A 176 -6.32 8.85 2.41
N LEU A 177 -5.89 8.17 1.33
CA LEU A 177 -6.02 8.68 -0.03
C LEU A 177 -7.49 8.85 -0.46
N ASN A 178 -8.37 7.96 0.00
CA ASN A 178 -9.80 8.05 -0.27
C ASN A 178 -10.41 9.29 0.38
N VAL A 179 -10.03 9.61 1.63
CA VAL A 179 -10.46 10.83 2.31
C VAL A 179 -9.97 12.07 1.57
N ARG A 180 -8.69 12.11 1.13
CA ARG A 180 -8.17 13.21 0.31
C ARG A 180 -9.00 13.42 -0.95
N MET A 181 -9.33 12.32 -1.63
CA MET A 181 -10.12 12.37 -2.85
C MET A 181 -11.55 12.88 -2.58
N GLN A 182 -12.19 12.43 -1.51
CA GLN A 182 -13.52 12.89 -1.11
C GLN A 182 -13.52 14.40 -0.79
N MET A 183 -12.59 14.88 0.03
CA MET A 183 -12.48 16.30 0.37
C MET A 183 -12.21 17.17 -0.86
N LEU A 184 -11.40 16.67 -1.82
CA LEU A 184 -11.16 17.36 -3.08
C LEU A 184 -12.44 17.45 -3.91
N GLN A 185 -13.23 16.38 -4.00
CA GLN A 185 -14.51 16.34 -4.71
C GLN A 185 -15.58 17.21 -4.08
N ASN A 186 -15.62 17.25 -2.75
CA ASN A 186 -16.56 18.06 -1.98
C ASN A 186 -16.18 19.55 -1.89
N ASN A 187 -15.05 19.93 -2.47
CA ASN A 187 -14.49 21.30 -2.41
C ASN A 187 -14.15 21.77 -0.97
N GLU A 188 -13.75 20.84 -0.11
CA GLU A 188 -13.38 21.08 1.28
C GLU A 188 -11.88 21.37 1.45
N ILE A 189 -11.10 21.24 0.39
CA ILE A 189 -9.65 21.45 0.38
C ILE A 189 -9.18 22.03 -0.96
N ASP A 190 -8.13 22.86 -0.93
CA ASP A 190 -7.62 23.55 -2.11
C ASP A 190 -6.76 22.64 -3.02
N ALA A 191 -5.94 21.78 -2.42
CA ALA A 191 -5.12 20.83 -3.16
C ALA A 191 -4.81 19.59 -2.32
N VAL A 192 -4.47 18.48 -2.97
CA VAL A 192 -4.09 17.22 -2.31
C VAL A 192 -2.96 16.52 -3.05
N TRP A 193 -2.14 15.80 -2.29
CA TRP A 193 -1.20 14.84 -2.86
C TRP A 193 -1.88 13.49 -3.07
N LEU A 194 -1.88 13.01 -4.30
CA LEU A 194 -2.41 11.70 -4.67
C LEU A 194 -1.36 10.89 -5.43
N THR A 195 -1.44 9.58 -5.34
CA THR A 195 -0.75 8.62 -6.20
C THR A 195 -1.77 7.84 -7.03
N GLU A 196 -1.32 7.01 -7.96
CA GLU A 196 -2.22 6.19 -8.77
C GLU A 196 -2.85 5.04 -7.95
N PRO A 197 -4.10 4.72 -8.21
CA PRO A 197 -5.00 5.21 -9.27
C PRO A 197 -5.85 6.43 -8.86
N GLN A 198 -5.75 6.93 -7.63
CA GLN A 198 -6.57 8.06 -7.16
C GLN A 198 -6.22 9.36 -7.91
N ALA A 199 -4.96 9.53 -8.32
CA ALA A 199 -4.55 10.66 -9.14
C ALA A 199 -5.28 10.67 -10.51
N THR A 200 -5.38 9.52 -11.16
CA THR A 200 -6.18 9.37 -12.39
C THR A 200 -7.66 9.67 -12.14
N MET A 201 -8.21 9.21 -11.03
CA MET A 201 -9.59 9.54 -10.67
C MET A 201 -9.81 11.04 -10.54
N ALA A 202 -8.91 11.76 -9.88
CA ALA A 202 -8.98 13.22 -9.75
C ALA A 202 -8.91 13.91 -11.12
N ARG A 203 -8.02 13.47 -12.02
CA ARG A 203 -7.92 14.00 -13.40
C ARG A 203 -9.20 13.78 -14.20
N LEU A 204 -9.87 12.65 -14.05
CA LEU A 204 -11.17 12.38 -14.68
C LEU A 204 -12.27 13.36 -14.21
N TYR A 205 -12.20 13.79 -12.94
CA TYR A 205 -13.07 14.85 -12.40
C TYR A 205 -12.60 16.27 -12.76
N LYS A 206 -11.62 16.38 -13.68
CA LYS A 206 -11.10 17.66 -14.18
C LYS A 206 -10.38 18.51 -13.11
N HIS A 207 -9.86 17.87 -12.07
CA HIS A 207 -8.94 18.52 -11.15
C HIS A 207 -7.56 18.64 -11.81
N PRO A 208 -6.96 19.85 -11.85
CA PRO A 208 -5.68 20.05 -12.53
C PRO A 208 -4.51 19.53 -11.69
N VAL A 209 -3.58 18.86 -12.35
CA VAL A 209 -2.25 18.56 -11.79
C VAL A 209 -1.42 19.84 -11.86
N ILE A 210 -0.89 20.29 -10.73
CA ILE A 210 -0.04 21.49 -10.64
C ILE A 210 1.43 21.14 -10.39
N PHE A 211 1.70 19.90 -9.97
CA PHE A 211 3.04 19.36 -9.83
C PHE A 211 3.02 17.83 -9.93
N ASP A 212 4.09 17.27 -10.52
CA ASP A 212 4.32 15.81 -10.62
C ASP A 212 5.71 15.49 -10.08
N SER A 213 5.78 14.61 -9.09
CA SER A 213 7.04 14.26 -8.42
C SER A 213 8.06 13.58 -9.35
N ARG A 214 7.62 13.02 -10.48
CA ARG A 214 8.53 12.45 -11.49
C ARG A 214 9.52 13.49 -12.04
N SER A 215 9.11 14.76 -12.08
CA SER A 215 9.98 15.89 -12.48
C SER A 215 11.19 16.10 -11.57
N THR A 216 11.15 15.58 -10.33
CA THR A 216 12.28 15.68 -9.39
C THR A 216 13.36 14.62 -9.62
N GLY A 217 13.05 13.57 -10.38
CA GLY A 217 13.92 12.40 -10.55
C GLY A 217 14.09 11.53 -9.31
N LEU A 218 13.39 11.84 -8.18
CA LEU A 218 13.46 11.06 -6.94
C LEU A 218 12.60 9.80 -7.00
N GLN A 219 13.13 8.71 -6.48
CA GLN A 219 12.42 7.45 -6.28
C GLN A 219 12.19 7.25 -4.78
N LEU A 220 11.00 7.62 -4.31
CA LEU A 220 10.69 7.65 -2.89
C LEU A 220 9.87 6.44 -2.41
N GLY A 221 9.17 5.71 -3.29
CA GLY A 221 8.41 4.52 -2.91
C GLY A 221 9.32 3.32 -2.63
N VAL A 222 9.08 2.59 -1.55
CA VAL A 222 9.90 1.44 -1.17
C VAL A 222 9.07 0.31 -0.55
N ILE A 223 9.56 -0.92 -0.68
CA ILE A 223 9.14 -2.06 0.14
C ILE A 223 10.23 -2.28 1.20
N ALA A 224 9.83 -2.19 2.45
CA ALA A 224 10.74 -2.20 3.59
C ALA A 224 10.33 -3.24 4.63
N PHE A 225 11.32 -3.85 5.26
CA PHE A 225 11.16 -4.86 6.31
C PHE A 225 11.90 -4.47 7.58
N ARG A 226 11.45 -4.96 8.72
CA ARG A 226 12.27 -4.93 9.93
C ARG A 226 13.49 -5.81 9.73
N GLU A 227 14.67 -5.26 9.96
CA GLU A 227 15.95 -5.98 9.74
C GLU A 227 16.04 -7.27 10.56
N GLN A 228 15.55 -7.26 11.80
CA GLN A 228 15.55 -8.43 12.67
C GLN A 228 14.83 -9.63 12.06
N GLU A 229 13.71 -9.41 11.37
CA GLU A 229 12.96 -10.48 10.71
C GLU A 229 13.74 -11.05 9.52
N MET A 230 14.46 -10.20 8.78
CA MET A 230 15.28 -10.61 7.63
C MET A 230 16.46 -11.51 8.01
N ARG A 231 16.96 -11.42 9.25
CA ARG A 231 18.08 -12.22 9.74
C ARG A 231 17.68 -13.63 10.21
N ARG A 232 16.39 -13.91 10.39
CA ARG A 232 15.91 -15.23 10.78
C ARG A 232 16.01 -16.21 9.61
N GLN A 233 16.74 -17.31 9.78
CA GLN A 233 16.94 -18.30 8.70
C GLN A 233 15.64 -18.81 8.09
N ALA A 234 14.61 -19.08 8.90
CA ALA A 234 13.29 -19.50 8.42
C ALA A 234 12.59 -18.45 7.54
N ARG A 235 12.94 -17.16 7.66
CA ARG A 235 12.40 -16.06 6.86
C ARG A 235 13.20 -15.82 5.57
N GLY A 236 14.45 -16.27 5.50
CA GLY A 236 15.30 -16.09 4.32
C GLY A 236 14.67 -16.70 3.07
N HIS A 237 14.15 -17.92 3.16
CA HIS A 237 13.45 -18.57 2.04
C HIS A 237 12.16 -17.83 1.63
N GLN A 238 11.37 -17.38 2.60
CA GLN A 238 10.14 -16.62 2.33
C GLN A 238 10.44 -15.28 1.63
N LEU A 239 11.54 -14.64 2.00
CA LEU A 239 11.99 -13.41 1.36
C LEU A 239 12.50 -13.62 -0.05
N GLN A 240 13.26 -14.69 -0.29
CA GLN A 240 13.69 -15.07 -1.62
C GLN A 240 12.48 -15.33 -2.51
N LEU A 241 11.53 -16.17 -2.06
CA LEU A 241 10.26 -16.40 -2.75
C LEU A 241 9.52 -15.11 -3.07
N LEU A 242 9.46 -14.17 -2.11
CA LEU A 242 8.82 -12.89 -2.32
C LEU A 242 9.52 -12.06 -3.41
N VAL A 243 10.85 -11.99 -3.42
CA VAL A 243 11.62 -11.25 -4.43
C VAL A 243 11.41 -11.88 -5.82
N GLU A 244 11.47 -13.20 -5.94
CA GLU A 244 11.25 -13.91 -7.20
C GLU A 244 9.81 -13.69 -7.70
N ALA A 245 8.81 -13.81 -6.82
CA ALA A 245 7.41 -13.59 -7.13
C ALA A 245 7.13 -12.12 -7.54
N TYR A 246 7.74 -11.16 -6.85
CA TYR A 246 7.65 -9.74 -7.17
C TYR A 246 8.23 -9.45 -8.56
N ASN A 247 9.43 -9.93 -8.85
CA ASN A 247 10.10 -9.74 -10.14
C ASN A 247 9.28 -10.34 -11.28
N LYS A 248 8.81 -11.57 -11.12
CA LYS A 248 7.94 -12.22 -12.11
C LYS A 248 6.62 -11.47 -12.32
N ALA A 249 6.05 -10.94 -11.26
CA ALA A 249 4.84 -10.10 -11.37
C ALA A 249 5.13 -8.79 -12.13
N CYS A 250 6.28 -8.16 -11.91
CA CYS A 250 6.71 -7.00 -12.68
C CYS A 250 6.81 -7.32 -14.18
N ASP A 251 7.43 -8.45 -14.53
CA ASP A 251 7.54 -8.91 -15.93
C ASP A 251 6.15 -9.12 -16.55
N LEU A 252 5.26 -9.83 -15.84
CA LEU A 252 3.89 -10.08 -16.30
C LEU A 252 3.10 -8.78 -16.52
N ILE A 253 3.25 -7.80 -15.63
CA ILE A 253 2.57 -6.51 -15.77
C ILE A 253 3.14 -5.72 -16.94
N ASN A 254 4.45 -5.70 -17.10
CA ASN A 254 5.11 -4.98 -18.19
C ASN A 254 4.82 -5.61 -19.58
N GLU A 255 4.68 -6.94 -19.65
CA GLU A 255 4.33 -7.69 -20.86
C GLU A 255 2.84 -7.51 -21.23
N LYS A 256 1.93 -7.81 -20.29
CA LYS A 256 0.48 -7.82 -20.53
C LYS A 256 -0.16 -6.43 -20.47
N GLY A 257 0.53 -5.48 -19.85
CA GLY A 257 0.04 -4.13 -19.56
C GLY A 257 -0.83 -4.06 -18.30
N VAL A 258 -0.80 -2.90 -17.64
CA VAL A 258 -1.53 -2.65 -16.38
C VAL A 258 -3.05 -2.91 -16.53
N LYS A 259 -3.63 -2.56 -17.70
CA LYS A 259 -5.06 -2.72 -17.96
C LYS A 259 -5.52 -4.19 -18.05
N HIS A 260 -4.59 -5.13 -18.29
CA HIS A 260 -4.89 -6.57 -18.20
C HIS A 260 -5.40 -6.95 -16.81
N TYR A 261 -4.89 -6.31 -15.77
CA TYR A 261 -5.26 -6.54 -14.37
C TYR A 261 -6.40 -5.63 -13.88
N LYS A 262 -7.26 -5.16 -14.80
CA LYS A 262 -8.35 -4.21 -14.53
C LYS A 262 -9.21 -4.61 -13.34
N LYS A 263 -9.71 -5.85 -13.32
CA LYS A 263 -10.56 -6.35 -12.23
C LYS A 263 -9.81 -6.32 -10.88
N LEU A 264 -8.56 -6.78 -10.87
CA LEU A 264 -7.72 -6.77 -9.67
C LEU A 264 -7.52 -5.36 -9.13
N ILE A 265 -7.22 -4.39 -9.99
CA ILE A 265 -7.04 -2.99 -9.60
C ILE A 265 -8.34 -2.41 -9.05
N MET A 266 -9.47 -2.65 -9.73
CA MET A 266 -10.79 -2.22 -9.25
C MET A 266 -11.08 -2.75 -7.84
N ASP A 267 -10.86 -4.04 -7.62
CA ASP A 267 -11.14 -4.71 -6.35
C ASP A 267 -10.19 -4.24 -5.24
N ARG A 268 -8.87 -4.13 -5.53
CA ARG A 268 -7.86 -3.77 -4.53
C ARG A 268 -7.79 -2.28 -4.23
N CYS A 269 -7.95 -1.44 -5.24
CA CYS A 269 -7.85 0.01 -5.09
C CYS A 269 -9.22 0.70 -4.94
N GLN A 270 -10.32 -0.06 -5.01
CA GLN A 270 -11.69 0.44 -4.85
C GLN A 270 -12.03 1.58 -5.84
N VAL A 271 -11.61 1.42 -7.09
CA VAL A 271 -11.85 2.38 -8.17
C VAL A 271 -12.76 1.81 -9.26
N ARG A 272 -13.44 2.68 -9.99
CA ARG A 272 -14.30 2.29 -11.10
C ARG A 272 -13.50 1.93 -12.34
N ALA A 273 -14.11 1.14 -13.24
CA ALA A 273 -13.53 0.71 -14.51
C ALA A 273 -12.93 1.87 -15.33
N ALA A 274 -13.65 2.99 -15.44
CA ALA A 274 -13.19 4.16 -16.18
C ALA A 274 -11.86 4.74 -15.67
N VAL A 275 -11.55 4.59 -14.37
CA VAL A 275 -10.28 5.03 -13.80
C VAL A 275 -9.15 4.15 -14.34
N VAL A 276 -9.34 2.82 -14.34
CA VAL A 276 -8.33 1.88 -14.85
C VAL A 276 -8.11 2.06 -16.35
N ASP A 277 -9.18 2.28 -17.11
CA ASP A 277 -9.10 2.53 -18.56
C ASP A 277 -8.31 3.82 -18.89
N SER A 278 -8.29 4.78 -17.96
CA SER A 278 -7.63 6.08 -18.10
C SER A 278 -6.26 6.17 -17.43
N LEU A 279 -5.75 5.07 -16.88
CA LEU A 279 -4.39 5.03 -16.31
C LEU A 279 -3.34 5.38 -17.37
N PRO A 280 -2.23 6.05 -16.98
CA PRO A 280 -1.11 6.32 -17.87
C PRO A 280 -0.58 5.05 -18.53
N SER A 281 -0.24 5.12 -19.81
CA SER A 281 0.29 3.99 -20.59
C SER A 281 1.78 3.75 -20.35
N ASP A 282 2.48 4.71 -19.77
CA ASP A 282 3.91 4.72 -19.51
C ASP A 282 4.31 4.10 -18.16
N LEU A 283 3.33 3.56 -17.41
CA LEU A 283 3.59 2.87 -16.16
C LEU A 283 4.48 1.65 -16.38
N ARG A 284 5.59 1.58 -15.63
CA ARG A 284 6.53 0.46 -15.66
C ARG A 284 6.85 0.03 -14.23
N PHE A 285 7.11 -1.26 -14.07
CA PHE A 285 7.45 -1.87 -12.80
C PHE A 285 8.83 -2.50 -12.90
N GLU A 286 9.73 -2.07 -12.03
CA GLU A 286 11.11 -2.53 -12.01
C GLU A 286 11.27 -3.73 -11.09
N HIS A 287 12.24 -4.58 -11.38
CA HIS A 287 12.65 -5.66 -10.48
C HIS A 287 13.14 -5.12 -9.15
N ALA A 288 13.06 -5.96 -8.12
CA ALA A 288 13.46 -5.61 -6.77
C ALA A 288 14.92 -5.15 -6.72
N ARG A 289 15.13 -3.92 -6.30
CA ARG A 289 16.44 -3.32 -6.01
C ARG A 289 16.35 -2.32 -4.88
N GLY A 290 17.45 -2.13 -4.17
CA GLY A 290 17.52 -1.14 -3.11
C GLY A 290 17.38 0.30 -3.60
N PRO A 291 17.06 1.25 -2.70
CA PRO A 291 17.01 2.67 -3.01
C PRO A 291 18.40 3.20 -3.40
N ARG A 292 18.43 4.19 -4.28
CA ARG A 292 19.66 4.86 -4.68
C ARG A 292 20.23 5.68 -3.53
N GLN A 293 21.54 5.74 -3.42
CA GLN A 293 22.22 6.51 -2.39
C GLN A 293 21.82 7.99 -2.43
N GLN A 294 21.73 8.57 -3.61
CA GLN A 294 21.31 9.98 -3.81
C GLN A 294 19.90 10.25 -3.24
N ASP A 295 18.94 9.32 -3.39
CA ASP A 295 17.59 9.51 -2.86
C ASP A 295 17.59 9.47 -1.32
N MET A 296 18.43 8.60 -0.72
CA MET A 296 18.60 8.53 0.72
C MET A 296 19.29 9.76 1.30
N GLU A 297 20.30 10.29 0.62
CA GLU A 297 21.01 11.52 1.01
C GLU A 297 20.08 12.72 0.94
N GLU A 298 19.29 12.85 -0.11
CA GLU A 298 18.33 13.92 -0.27
C GLU A 298 17.25 13.92 0.82
N VAL A 299 16.79 12.75 1.23
CA VAL A 299 15.85 12.62 2.36
C VAL A 299 16.52 12.97 3.69
N ARG A 300 17.82 12.66 3.88
CA ARG A 300 18.61 13.00 5.09
C ARG A 300 18.94 14.49 5.16
N GLY A 301 19.48 15.07 4.11
CA GLY A 301 19.98 16.44 4.09
C GLY A 301 18.94 17.47 4.53
N LYS A 302 17.68 17.24 4.16
CA LYS A 302 16.58 18.10 4.62
C LYS A 302 16.11 17.86 6.05
N LYS A 303 16.52 16.75 6.71
CA LYS A 303 16.28 16.55 8.14
C LYS A 303 17.22 17.35 9.03
N ASP A 304 18.46 17.50 8.62
CA ASP A 304 19.47 18.21 9.40
C ASP A 304 19.24 19.71 9.38
N GLU A 305 18.71 20.27 8.28
CA GLU A 305 18.24 21.66 8.20
C GLU A 305 17.09 21.95 9.20
N VAL A 306 16.14 21.05 9.36
CA VAL A 306 15.01 21.19 10.31
C VAL A 306 15.46 21.03 11.77
N ARG A 307 16.53 20.26 12.05
CA ARG A 307 17.10 20.12 13.38
C ARG A 307 17.95 21.32 13.82
N SER A 308 18.60 22.00 12.89
CA SER A 308 19.43 23.19 13.17
C SER A 308 18.59 24.45 13.38
N MET A 309 17.29 24.45 13.02
CA MET A 309 16.35 25.58 13.19
C MET A 309 15.48 25.47 14.46
N LYS A 310 15.68 24.45 15.30
CA LYS A 310 15.06 24.30 16.63
C LYS A 310 16.08 24.52 17.74
#